data_fb6d05729f0c2eda750fe903887269a9
#
_entry.id   fb6d05729f0c2eda750fe903887269a9
#
_cell.length_a   1.000
_cell.length_b   1.000
_cell.length_c   1.000
_cell.angle_alpha   90.00
_cell.angle_beta   90.00
_cell.angle_gamma   90.00
#
_symmetry.space_group_name_H-M   'P 1'
#
loop_
_entity.id
_entity.type
_entity.pdbx_description
1 polymer ?
#
loop_
_entity_poly.entity_id
_entity_poly.type
_entity_poly.pdbx_seq_one_letter_code
_entity_poly.pdbx_strand_id
1 'polypeptide(L)'
;MTVVPEATVAREFGVRQAGVTSMHDATEGGVVGGLSEVAAASNVGMKVDFAAIPVRPEVRAICEHTGMDPYTSISEGTLIATVVPQKTEAFVSALTESGVEAADVGEIRPPSDGRVLVTPDGDSTLEHPGLDPFWGAFGRWAQEAAGIAEAG
;
A
#
# COMPACT_ATOMS: atom_id res chain seq x y z
N MET A 1 -13.90 -3.21 -3.51
CA MET A 1 -13.21 -1.92 -3.77
C MET A 1 -12.46 -2.04 -5.08
N THR A 2 -11.97 -0.96 -5.69
CA THR A 2 -11.37 -0.99 -7.03
C THR A 2 -10.39 0.18 -7.17
N VAL A 3 -9.29 -0.02 -7.92
CA VAL A 3 -8.29 1.01 -8.29
C VAL A 3 -8.53 1.58 -9.69
N VAL A 4 -9.69 1.32 -10.30
CA VAL A 4 -10.01 1.80 -11.65
C VAL A 4 -10.05 3.33 -11.75
N PRO A 5 -10.59 4.10 -10.78
CA PRO A 5 -10.52 5.56 -10.80
C PRO A 5 -9.08 6.07 -10.85
N GLU A 6 -8.22 5.58 -9.96
CA GLU A 6 -6.81 5.93 -9.85
C GLU A 6 -6.04 5.60 -11.13
N ALA A 7 -6.24 4.40 -11.66
CA ALA A 7 -5.61 3.95 -12.90
C ALA A 7 -6.10 4.75 -14.11
N THR A 8 -7.35 5.21 -14.10
CA THR A 8 -7.89 6.07 -15.16
C THR A 8 -7.21 7.44 -15.15
N VAL A 9 -7.10 8.07 -13.98
CA VAL A 9 -6.37 9.33 -13.83
C VAL A 9 -4.91 9.17 -14.27
N ALA A 10 -4.24 8.09 -13.83
CA ALA A 10 -2.86 7.80 -14.22
C ALA A 10 -2.69 7.67 -15.75
N ARG A 11 -3.63 7.00 -16.43
CA ARG A 11 -3.63 6.87 -17.88
C ARG A 11 -3.78 8.23 -18.57
N GLU A 12 -4.70 9.08 -18.08
CA GLU A 12 -4.99 10.40 -18.66
C GLU A 12 -3.85 11.38 -18.37
N PHE A 13 -3.23 11.30 -17.21
CA PHE A 13 -2.05 12.09 -16.85
C PHE A 13 -0.85 11.77 -17.75
N GLY A 14 -0.71 10.52 -18.15
CA GLY A 14 0.32 10.02 -19.04
C GLY A 14 1.22 8.99 -18.41
N VAL A 15 1.51 7.94 -19.18
CA VAL A 15 2.31 6.79 -18.73
C VAL A 15 3.73 6.81 -19.29
N ARG A 16 4.63 6.05 -18.68
CA ARG A 16 6.05 5.94 -19.01
C ARG A 16 6.75 7.30 -18.88
N GLN A 17 7.46 7.74 -19.90
CA GLN A 17 8.23 9.01 -19.92
C GLN A 17 7.33 10.26 -19.74
N ALA A 18 6.02 10.13 -19.98
CA ALA A 18 5.08 11.23 -19.78
C ALA A 18 4.71 11.47 -18.31
N GLY A 19 4.92 10.50 -17.43
CA GLY A 19 4.62 10.67 -16.00
C GLY A 19 4.68 9.38 -15.20
N VAL A 20 3.64 8.56 -15.22
CA VAL A 20 3.53 7.32 -14.44
C VAL A 20 4.35 6.21 -15.07
N THR A 21 5.29 5.64 -14.31
CA THR A 21 6.24 4.64 -14.81
C THR A 21 5.87 3.20 -14.45
N SER A 22 5.19 3.00 -13.32
CA SER A 22 4.59 1.72 -12.96
C SER A 22 3.32 1.93 -12.13
N MET A 23 2.47 0.93 -12.10
CA MET A 23 1.27 0.85 -11.26
C MET A 23 1.14 -0.56 -10.72
N HIS A 24 0.74 -0.67 -9.46
CA HIS A 24 0.51 -1.94 -8.78
C HIS A 24 -0.65 -1.80 -7.80
N ASP A 25 -1.60 -2.71 -7.88
CA ASP A 25 -2.72 -2.81 -6.94
C ASP A 25 -2.25 -3.59 -5.72
N ALA A 26 -2.16 -2.93 -4.57
CA ALA A 26 -1.78 -3.59 -3.33
C ALA A 26 -2.92 -4.49 -2.85
N THR A 27 -2.62 -5.76 -2.59
CA THR A 27 -3.57 -6.77 -2.16
C THR A 27 -3.08 -7.46 -0.88
N GLU A 28 -2.77 -8.75 -0.91
CA GLU A 28 -2.24 -9.48 0.25
C GLU A 28 -0.89 -8.91 0.71
N GLY A 29 -0.68 -8.84 2.01
CA GLY A 29 0.48 -8.18 2.62
C GLY A 29 0.38 -6.66 2.67
N GLY A 30 -0.76 -6.10 2.26
CA GLY A 30 -1.06 -4.67 2.34
C GLY A 30 -0.14 -3.80 1.49
N VAL A 31 -0.09 -2.52 1.83
CA VAL A 31 0.76 -1.55 1.12
C VAL A 31 2.26 -1.87 1.25
N VAL A 32 2.69 -2.41 2.39
CA VAL A 32 4.09 -2.82 2.60
C VAL A 32 4.46 -3.97 1.68
N GLY A 33 3.59 -4.97 1.55
CA GLY A 33 3.75 -6.06 0.59
C GLY A 33 3.85 -5.54 -0.83
N GLY A 34 2.88 -4.74 -1.28
CA GLY A 34 2.87 -4.17 -2.63
C GLY A 34 4.09 -3.31 -2.95
N LEU A 35 4.57 -2.48 -2.00
CA LEU A 35 5.81 -1.70 -2.18
C LEU A 35 7.04 -2.62 -2.35
N SER A 36 7.13 -3.67 -1.54
CA SER A 36 8.20 -4.67 -1.64
C SER A 36 8.17 -5.39 -3.00
N GLU A 37 6.98 -5.74 -3.50
CA GLU A 37 6.78 -6.37 -4.81
C GLU A 37 7.18 -5.46 -5.96
N VAL A 38 6.78 -4.19 -5.95
CA VAL A 38 7.20 -3.18 -6.94
C VAL A 38 8.73 -3.07 -6.98
N ALA A 39 9.37 -2.97 -5.80
CA ALA A 39 10.82 -2.88 -5.72
C ALA A 39 11.52 -4.14 -6.21
N ALA A 40 10.95 -5.33 -5.91
CA ALA A 40 11.50 -6.61 -6.36
C ALA A 40 11.35 -6.80 -7.86
N ALA A 41 10.15 -6.58 -8.40
CA ALA A 41 9.87 -6.76 -9.82
C ALA A 41 10.66 -5.81 -10.72
N SER A 42 10.91 -4.60 -10.23
CA SER A 42 11.67 -3.57 -10.96
C SER A 42 13.18 -3.62 -10.70
N ASN A 43 13.64 -4.49 -9.78
CA ASN A 43 15.03 -4.57 -9.33
C ASN A 43 15.60 -3.20 -8.93
N VAL A 44 14.89 -2.51 -8.03
CA VAL A 44 15.28 -1.18 -7.53
C VAL A 44 15.38 -1.16 -6.01
N GLY A 45 16.12 -0.18 -5.49
CA GLY A 45 16.04 0.27 -4.12
C GLY A 45 14.84 1.19 -3.92
N MET A 46 14.44 1.39 -2.67
CA MET A 46 13.31 2.25 -2.32
C MET A 46 13.51 2.83 -0.92
N LYS A 47 13.15 4.10 -0.77
CA LYS A 47 13.08 4.73 0.55
C LYS A 47 11.67 5.27 0.74
N VAL A 48 10.96 4.74 1.73
CA VAL A 48 9.54 5.03 2.00
C VAL A 48 9.40 5.64 3.38
N ASP A 49 8.69 6.75 3.47
CA ASP A 49 8.26 7.35 4.73
C ASP A 49 6.95 6.69 5.19
N PHE A 50 7.04 5.88 6.25
CA PHE A 50 5.90 5.17 6.82
C PHE A 50 4.77 6.12 7.26
N ALA A 51 5.14 7.28 7.81
CA ALA A 51 4.17 8.25 8.30
C ALA A 51 3.39 8.97 7.17
N ALA A 52 3.95 9.00 5.96
CA ALA A 52 3.31 9.58 4.80
C ALA A 52 2.24 8.68 4.15
N ILE A 53 2.20 7.38 4.50
CA ILE A 53 1.21 6.44 3.95
C ILE A 53 -0.17 6.74 4.53
N PRO A 54 -1.17 7.14 3.72
CA PRO A 54 -2.49 7.47 4.23
C PRO A 54 -3.23 6.20 4.67
N VAL A 55 -3.86 6.26 5.84
CA VAL A 55 -4.75 5.21 6.35
C VAL A 55 -6.04 5.85 6.80
N ARG A 56 -7.14 5.48 6.18
CA ARG A 56 -8.47 6.00 6.52
C ARG A 56 -8.84 5.68 7.96
N PRO A 57 -9.55 6.59 8.67
CA PRO A 57 -9.94 6.37 10.06
C PRO A 57 -10.73 5.08 10.29
N GLU A 58 -11.60 4.71 9.34
CA GLU A 58 -12.40 3.49 9.42
C GLU A 58 -11.54 2.23 9.36
N VAL A 59 -10.53 2.22 8.50
CA VAL A 59 -9.57 1.11 8.38
C VAL A 59 -8.76 0.98 9.66
N ARG A 60 -8.27 2.10 10.18
CA ARG A 60 -7.53 2.13 11.45
C ARG A 60 -8.37 1.56 12.59
N ALA A 61 -9.62 2.01 12.73
CA ALA A 61 -10.53 1.53 13.79
C ALA A 61 -10.80 0.02 13.68
N ILE A 62 -11.00 -0.51 12.48
CA ILE A 62 -11.18 -1.96 12.26
C ILE A 62 -9.91 -2.71 12.64
N CYS A 63 -8.76 -2.26 12.19
CA CYS A 63 -7.47 -2.91 12.49
C CYS A 63 -7.17 -2.90 14.00
N GLU A 64 -7.41 -1.79 14.69
CA GLU A 64 -7.28 -1.69 16.16
C GLU A 64 -8.22 -2.68 16.88
N HIS A 65 -9.47 -2.78 16.43
CA HIS A 65 -10.45 -3.70 17.02
C HIS A 65 -10.07 -5.17 16.82
N THR A 66 -9.49 -5.49 15.68
CA THR A 66 -9.18 -6.86 15.28
C THR A 66 -7.74 -7.28 15.60
N GLY A 67 -6.92 -6.35 16.08
CA GLY A 67 -5.49 -6.57 16.36
C GLY A 67 -4.66 -6.78 15.10
N MET A 68 -5.09 -6.23 13.96
CA MET A 68 -4.36 -6.24 12.70
C MET A 68 -3.58 -4.94 12.48
N ASP A 69 -2.54 -5.01 11.66
CA ASP A 69 -1.80 -3.84 11.20
C ASP A 69 -2.35 -3.40 9.83
N PRO A 70 -2.84 -2.15 9.68
CA PRO A 70 -3.43 -1.66 8.44
C PRO A 70 -2.44 -1.58 7.27
N TYR A 71 -1.13 -1.58 7.54
CA TYR A 71 -0.10 -1.46 6.51
C TYR A 71 0.32 -2.80 5.92
N THR A 72 0.13 -3.90 6.66
CA THR A 72 0.54 -5.25 6.28
C THR A 72 -0.62 -6.22 6.08
N SER A 73 -1.84 -5.80 6.40
CA SER A 73 -3.06 -6.58 6.16
C SER A 73 -3.65 -6.27 4.80
N ILE A 74 -4.37 -7.23 4.25
CA ILE A 74 -5.02 -7.16 2.93
C ILE A 74 -5.61 -5.78 2.63
N SER A 75 -5.26 -5.21 1.49
CA SER A 75 -5.57 -3.84 1.09
C SER A 75 -6.20 -3.82 -0.30
N GLU A 76 -7.51 -3.87 -0.34
CA GLU A 76 -8.26 -3.77 -1.60
C GLU A 76 -8.56 -2.31 -1.95
N GLY A 77 -8.18 -1.89 -3.17
CA GLY A 77 -8.43 -0.54 -3.66
C GLY A 77 -7.35 0.48 -3.27
N THR A 78 -6.12 0.02 -3.09
CA THR A 78 -4.93 0.86 -2.90
C THR A 78 -4.00 0.73 -4.10
N LEU A 79 -3.84 1.80 -4.86
CA LEU A 79 -2.91 1.85 -5.98
C LEU A 79 -1.55 2.40 -5.54
N ILE A 80 -0.50 1.64 -5.81
CA ILE A 80 0.88 2.10 -5.74
C ILE A 80 1.31 2.52 -7.14
N ALA A 81 1.80 3.75 -7.29
CA ALA A 81 2.32 4.25 -8.55
C ALA A 81 3.73 4.80 -8.40
N THR A 82 4.59 4.56 -9.37
CA THR A 82 5.87 5.26 -9.48
C THR A 82 5.78 6.31 -10.59
N VAL A 83 6.37 7.48 -10.35
CA VAL A 83 6.21 8.66 -11.20
C VAL A 83 7.56 9.30 -11.46
N VAL A 84 7.72 9.88 -12.65
CA VAL A 84 8.90 10.71 -12.96
C VAL A 84 8.97 11.86 -11.93
N PRO A 85 10.11 12.09 -11.25
CA PRO A 85 10.19 13.00 -10.11
C PRO A 85 9.62 14.40 -10.35
N GLN A 86 9.85 14.97 -11.55
CA GLN A 86 9.37 16.30 -11.92
C GLN A 86 7.84 16.38 -12.13
N LYS A 87 7.14 15.25 -12.05
CA LYS A 87 5.70 15.12 -12.27
C LYS A 87 4.94 14.68 -11.02
N THR A 88 5.62 14.37 -9.92
CA THR A 88 5.00 13.80 -8.72
C THR A 88 3.93 14.74 -8.14
N GLU A 89 4.26 16.00 -7.89
CA GLU A 89 3.31 16.99 -7.35
C GLU A 89 2.07 17.16 -8.26
N ALA A 90 2.30 17.26 -9.58
CA ALA A 90 1.21 17.41 -10.53
C ALA A 90 0.32 16.17 -10.60
N PHE A 91 0.89 14.97 -10.44
CA PHE A 91 0.12 13.73 -10.43
C PHE A 91 -0.72 13.58 -9.15
N VAL A 92 -0.14 13.87 -7.98
CA VAL A 92 -0.88 13.89 -6.71
C VAL A 92 -2.03 14.90 -6.77
N SER A 93 -1.81 16.09 -7.34
CA SER A 93 -2.86 17.09 -7.54
C SER A 93 -3.99 16.57 -8.44
N ALA A 94 -3.65 15.94 -9.58
CA ALA A 94 -4.66 15.38 -10.51
C ALA A 94 -5.51 14.28 -9.86
N LEU A 95 -4.93 13.44 -9.01
CA LEU A 95 -5.67 12.44 -8.22
C LEU A 95 -6.62 13.12 -7.23
N THR A 96 -6.11 14.09 -6.46
CA THR A 96 -6.90 14.82 -5.45
C THR A 96 -8.06 15.60 -6.09
N GLU A 97 -7.83 16.27 -7.21
CA GLU A 97 -8.88 16.96 -7.98
C GLU A 97 -9.96 16.01 -8.50
N SER A 98 -9.60 14.75 -8.73
CA SER A 98 -10.52 13.68 -9.11
C SER A 98 -11.21 13.01 -7.92
N GLY A 99 -10.99 13.50 -6.69
CA GLY A 99 -11.58 12.97 -5.46
C GLY A 99 -10.89 11.72 -4.93
N VAL A 100 -9.67 11.43 -5.39
CA VAL A 100 -8.84 10.31 -4.91
C VAL A 100 -7.85 10.84 -3.88
N GLU A 101 -7.84 10.22 -2.68
CA GLU A 101 -6.82 10.50 -1.67
C GLU A 101 -5.48 9.92 -2.13
N ALA A 102 -4.46 10.77 -2.20
CA ALA A 102 -3.13 10.39 -2.65
C ALA A 102 -2.04 11.12 -1.89
N ALA A 103 -0.89 10.46 -1.71
CA ALA A 103 0.29 11.05 -1.08
C ALA A 103 1.57 10.61 -1.79
N ASP A 104 2.59 11.48 -1.79
CA ASP A 104 3.96 11.10 -2.08
C ASP A 104 4.55 10.45 -0.81
N VAL A 105 4.87 9.17 -0.90
CA VAL A 105 5.31 8.37 0.26
C VAL A 105 6.79 8.04 0.22
N GLY A 106 7.52 8.47 -0.82
CA GLY A 106 8.95 8.20 -0.90
C GLY A 106 9.52 8.16 -2.30
N GLU A 107 10.67 7.56 -2.44
CA GLU A 107 11.45 7.63 -3.67
C GLU A 107 12.08 6.27 -4.07
N ILE A 108 12.16 6.05 -5.38
CA ILE A 108 12.91 4.96 -5.98
C ILE A 108 14.41 5.29 -5.94
N ARG A 109 15.21 4.31 -5.58
CA ARG A 109 16.66 4.40 -5.42
C ARG A 109 17.38 3.34 -6.25
N PRO A 110 18.70 3.49 -6.48
CA PRO A 110 19.49 2.39 -7.02
C PRO A 110 19.38 1.12 -6.16
N PRO A 111 19.49 -0.08 -6.75
CA PRO A 111 19.41 -1.34 -6.00
C PRO A 111 20.43 -1.44 -4.84
N SER A 112 21.61 -0.80 -5.01
CA SER A 112 22.67 -0.76 -4.00
C SER A 112 22.28 -0.08 -2.70
N ASP A 113 21.28 0.81 -2.72
CA ASP A 113 20.83 1.56 -1.55
C ASP A 113 19.85 0.75 -0.69
N GLY A 114 19.44 -0.43 -1.20
CA GLY A 114 18.50 -1.29 -0.50
C GLY A 114 17.07 -0.76 -0.51
N ARG A 115 16.24 -1.38 0.33
CA ARG A 115 14.84 -1.03 0.50
C ARG A 115 14.63 -0.61 1.95
N VAL A 116 14.34 0.66 2.16
CA VAL A 116 14.31 1.28 3.49
C VAL A 116 12.91 1.79 3.79
N LEU A 117 12.40 1.42 4.95
CA LEU A 117 11.19 1.97 5.54
C LEU A 117 11.60 2.89 6.69
N VAL A 118 11.34 4.17 6.53
CA VAL A 118 11.63 5.19 7.55
C VAL A 118 10.45 5.25 8.51
N THR A 119 10.68 4.96 9.78
CA THR A 119 9.66 4.99 10.83
C THR A 119 10.04 5.93 11.96
N PRO A 120 9.10 6.36 12.82
CA PRO A 120 9.41 7.18 13.99
C PRO A 120 10.41 6.54 14.97
N ASP A 121 10.48 5.20 14.98
CA ASP A 121 11.34 4.42 15.86
C ASP A 121 12.72 4.12 15.24
N GLY A 122 12.95 4.58 14.00
CA GLY A 122 14.16 4.38 13.23
C GLY A 122 13.92 3.67 11.89
N ASP A 123 14.95 3.61 11.07
CA ASP A 123 14.90 2.97 9.76
C ASP A 123 14.89 1.45 9.91
N SER A 124 14.07 0.80 9.10
CA SER A 124 13.98 -0.65 8.97
C SER A 124 14.04 -1.09 7.51
N THR A 125 14.23 -2.38 7.27
CA THR A 125 14.17 -2.93 5.90
C THR A 125 12.72 -3.05 5.45
N LEU A 126 12.42 -2.55 4.26
CA LEU A 126 11.13 -2.77 3.61
C LEU A 126 11.12 -4.19 3.02
N GLU A 127 10.45 -5.10 3.69
CA GLU A 127 10.30 -6.50 3.29
C GLU A 127 8.82 -6.86 3.14
N HIS A 128 8.55 -7.85 2.28
CA HIS A 128 7.21 -8.42 2.19
C HIS A 128 6.86 -9.12 3.50
N PRO A 129 5.69 -8.86 4.10
CA PRO A 129 5.32 -9.39 5.42
C PRO A 129 5.11 -10.92 5.45
N GLY A 130 5.16 -11.58 4.31
CA GLY A 130 4.93 -13.02 4.20
C GLY A 130 3.44 -13.37 4.21
N LEU A 131 3.00 -14.12 5.22
CA LEU A 131 1.58 -14.45 5.37
C LEU A 131 0.80 -13.23 5.85
N ASP A 132 -0.28 -12.91 5.14
CA ASP A 132 -1.16 -11.80 5.51
C ASP A 132 -1.84 -12.04 6.87
N PRO A 133 -1.76 -11.09 7.82
CA PRO A 133 -2.38 -11.20 9.14
C PRO A 133 -3.91 -11.44 9.11
N PHE A 134 -4.57 -11.04 8.03
CA PHE A 134 -6.01 -11.24 7.83
C PHE A 134 -6.38 -12.72 7.91
N TRP A 135 -5.61 -13.61 7.29
CA TRP A 135 -5.93 -15.05 7.28
C TRP A 135 -5.92 -15.68 8.67
N GLY A 136 -4.98 -15.25 9.51
CA GLY A 136 -4.96 -15.66 10.92
C GLY A 136 -6.16 -15.15 11.71
N ALA A 137 -6.55 -13.88 11.51
CA ALA A 137 -7.73 -13.29 12.14
C ALA A 137 -9.02 -13.96 11.65
N PHE A 138 -9.16 -14.14 10.34
CA PHE A 138 -10.32 -14.82 9.72
C PHE A 138 -10.50 -16.24 10.26
N GLY A 139 -9.41 -17.00 10.38
CA GLY A 139 -9.47 -18.37 10.94
C GLY A 139 -9.98 -18.40 12.39
N ARG A 140 -9.56 -17.45 13.24
CA ARG A 140 -10.07 -17.33 14.61
C ARG A 140 -11.57 -16.99 14.62
N TRP A 141 -11.99 -15.99 13.84
CA TRP A 141 -13.41 -15.60 13.78
C TRP A 141 -14.30 -16.71 13.24
N ALA A 142 -13.85 -17.48 12.26
CA ALA A 142 -14.59 -18.62 11.73
C ALA A 142 -14.79 -19.70 12.80
N GLN A 143 -13.77 -19.97 13.64
CA GLN A 143 -13.89 -20.92 14.76
C GLN A 143 -14.84 -20.41 15.85
N GLU A 144 -14.75 -19.13 16.21
CA GLU A 144 -15.66 -18.52 17.19
C GLU A 144 -17.11 -18.57 16.72
N ALA A 145 -17.36 -18.23 15.45
CA ALA A 145 -18.69 -18.30 14.85
C ALA A 145 -19.25 -19.75 14.82
N ALA A 146 -18.42 -20.73 14.51
CA ALA A 146 -18.82 -22.14 14.55
C ALA A 146 -19.16 -22.60 15.97
N GLY A 147 -18.35 -22.22 16.98
CA GLY A 147 -18.62 -22.54 18.39
C GLY A 147 -19.90 -21.89 18.93
N ILE A 148 -20.27 -20.70 18.47
CA ILE A 148 -21.54 -20.05 18.80
C ILE A 148 -22.72 -20.80 18.16
N ALA A 149 -22.57 -21.31 16.93
CA ALA A 149 -23.61 -22.07 16.23
C ALA A 149 -23.92 -23.43 16.88
N GLU A 150 -22.89 -24.06 17.49
CA GLU A 150 -23.07 -25.34 18.22
C GLU A 150 -23.66 -25.16 19.62
N ALA A 151 -23.56 -23.96 20.21
CA ALA A 151 -24.03 -23.67 21.55
C ALA A 151 -25.49 -23.12 21.62
N GLY A 152 -26.11 -22.84 20.49
CA GLY A 152 -27.48 -22.34 20.32
C GLY A 152 -28.43 -23.35 19.73
#